data_b16878e6c48a51e735c79e2f684939b7
#
_entry.id   b16878e6c48a51e735c79e2f684939b7
#
_cell.length_a   1.000
_cell.length_b   1.000
_cell.length_c   1.000
_cell.angle_alpha   90.00
_cell.angle_beta   90.00
_cell.angle_gamma   90.00
#
_symmetry.space_group_name_H-M   'P 1'
#
loop_
_entity.id
_entity.type
_entity.pdbx_description
1 polymer ?
#
loop_
_entity_poly.entity_id
_entity_poly.type
_entity_poly.pdbx_seq_one_letter_code
_entity_poly.pdbx_strand_id
1 'polypeptide(L)'
;MNVLIVDDDKLARKGLIAVIDWEQYGLCVVGDVQNGKKALEFLENHPVDLVFTDIDMPEMNGLELMKICKENYPETDFVIFSVYEDFSFARQALRLGALDYISKIEFDPEECDAIMKKIVEKYQNKRREKAERNPVSYTHLTLPTTSRV
;
A
#
# COMPACT_ATOMS: atom_id res chain seq x y z
N MET A 1 2.42 8.14 7.75
CA MET A 1 1.89 7.60 6.49
C MET A 1 0.49 7.05 6.70
N ASN A 2 -0.41 7.41 5.82
CA ASN A 2 -1.82 6.99 5.91
C ASN A 2 -2.04 5.66 5.22
N VAL A 3 -2.72 4.75 5.90
CA VAL A 3 -2.97 3.39 5.42
C VAL A 3 -4.46 3.13 5.27
N LEU A 4 -4.85 2.52 4.15
CA LEU A 4 -6.20 2.04 3.91
C LEU A 4 -6.17 0.52 3.81
N ILE A 5 -7.11 -0.13 4.48
CA ILE A 5 -7.26 -1.59 4.44
C ILE A 5 -8.47 -1.93 3.57
N VAL A 6 -8.30 -2.81 2.59
CA VAL A 6 -9.36 -3.23 1.67
C VAL A 6 -9.51 -4.75 1.70
N ASP A 7 -10.64 -5.23 2.15
CA ASP A 7 -10.94 -6.67 2.23
C ASP A 7 -12.45 -6.84 2.37
N ASP A 8 -13.03 -7.76 1.63
CA ASP A 8 -14.48 -8.01 1.71
C ASP A 8 -14.89 -8.73 3.00
N ASP A 9 -13.94 -9.35 3.69
CA ASP A 9 -14.17 -10.00 4.97
C ASP A 9 -13.91 -9.01 6.12
N LYS A 10 -14.97 -8.62 6.79
CA LYS A 10 -14.89 -7.66 7.91
C LYS A 10 -13.99 -8.16 9.04
N LEU A 11 -14.05 -9.45 9.36
CA LEU A 11 -13.23 -10.02 10.43
C LEU A 11 -11.74 -9.98 10.06
N ALA A 12 -11.43 -10.24 8.79
CA ALA A 12 -10.06 -10.16 8.31
C ALA A 12 -9.52 -8.72 8.42
N ARG A 13 -10.35 -7.72 8.03
CA ARG A 13 -9.96 -6.31 8.15
C ARG A 13 -9.67 -5.94 9.60
N LYS A 14 -10.62 -6.24 10.48
CA LYS A 14 -10.48 -5.88 11.89
C LYS A 14 -9.33 -6.64 12.56
N GLY A 15 -9.13 -7.88 12.16
CA GLY A 15 -8.01 -8.69 12.66
C GLY A 15 -6.66 -8.11 12.28
N LEU A 16 -6.51 -7.69 11.02
CA LEU A 16 -5.26 -7.10 10.55
C LEU A 16 -4.98 -5.78 11.28
N ILE A 17 -6.00 -4.95 11.44
CA ILE A 17 -5.85 -3.68 12.15
C ILE A 17 -5.43 -3.91 13.61
N ALA A 18 -6.00 -4.93 14.24
CA ALA A 18 -5.75 -5.21 15.66
C ALA A 18 -4.38 -5.86 15.92
N VAL A 19 -3.90 -6.69 15.00
CA VAL A 19 -2.68 -7.48 15.24
C VAL A 19 -1.40 -6.68 15.03
N ILE A 20 -1.44 -5.66 14.19
CA ILE A 20 -0.26 -4.85 13.88
C ILE A 20 -0.25 -3.58 14.72
N ASP A 21 0.90 -3.27 15.31
CA ASP A 21 1.12 -1.99 15.98
C ASP A 21 1.59 -0.98 14.93
N TRP A 22 0.64 -0.39 14.25
CA TRP A 22 0.90 0.51 13.12
C TRP A 22 1.75 1.73 13.49
N GLU A 23 1.49 2.30 14.65
CA GLU A 23 2.22 3.47 15.13
C GLU A 23 3.72 3.23 15.24
N GLN A 24 4.10 2.03 15.61
CA GLN A 24 5.50 1.64 15.74
C GLN A 24 6.28 1.86 14.44
N TYR A 25 5.59 1.77 13.31
CA TYR A 25 6.20 1.89 11.98
C TYR A 25 5.93 3.26 11.33
N GLY A 26 5.36 4.17 12.05
CA GLY A 26 4.99 5.47 11.51
C GLY A 26 3.76 5.43 10.61
N LEU A 27 2.91 4.42 10.78
CA LEU A 27 1.72 4.22 9.98
C LEU A 27 0.46 4.55 10.78
N CYS A 28 -0.56 5.04 10.08
CA CYS A 28 -1.86 5.34 10.68
C CYS A 28 -2.95 4.78 9.77
N VAL A 29 -3.76 3.85 10.28
CA VAL A 29 -4.90 3.31 9.54
C VAL A 29 -6.00 4.36 9.54
N VAL A 30 -6.23 4.99 8.40
CA VAL A 30 -7.23 6.07 8.27
C VAL A 30 -8.59 5.56 7.84
N GLY A 31 -8.67 4.30 7.40
CA GLY A 31 -9.94 3.69 7.05
C GLY A 31 -9.79 2.23 6.67
N ASP A 32 -10.93 1.55 6.64
CA ASP A 32 -11.00 0.19 6.12
C ASP A 32 -12.31 0.05 5.35
N VAL A 33 -12.25 -0.56 4.18
CA VAL A 33 -13.39 -0.68 3.28
C VAL A 33 -13.52 -2.10 2.74
N GLN A 34 -14.70 -2.42 2.21
CA GLN A 34 -15.07 -3.79 1.90
C GLN A 34 -14.87 -4.20 0.45
N ASN A 35 -14.59 -3.26 -0.46
CA ASN A 35 -14.38 -3.59 -1.87
C ASN A 35 -13.61 -2.49 -2.59
N GLY A 36 -13.26 -2.77 -3.86
CA GLY A 36 -12.48 -1.84 -4.65
C GLY A 36 -13.20 -0.52 -4.95
N LYS A 37 -14.52 -0.58 -5.15
CA LYS A 37 -15.30 0.62 -5.41
C LYS A 37 -15.25 1.56 -4.20
N LYS A 38 -15.45 1.01 -3.02
CA LYS A 38 -15.36 1.78 -1.78
C LYS A 38 -13.96 2.34 -1.55
N ALA A 39 -12.95 1.58 -1.95
CA ALA A 39 -11.57 2.04 -1.88
C ALA A 39 -11.35 3.26 -2.76
N LEU A 40 -11.86 3.24 -4.00
CA LEU A 40 -11.73 4.36 -4.91
C LEU A 40 -12.47 5.60 -4.41
N GLU A 41 -13.65 5.41 -3.83
CA GLU A 41 -14.40 6.51 -3.21
C GLU A 41 -13.61 7.13 -2.06
N PHE A 42 -12.98 6.30 -1.25
CA PHE A 42 -12.15 6.76 -0.14
C PHE A 42 -10.95 7.57 -0.64
N LEU A 43 -10.28 7.08 -1.66
CA LEU A 43 -9.10 7.75 -2.23
C LEU A 43 -9.41 9.11 -2.85
N GLU A 44 -10.62 9.31 -3.35
CA GLU A 44 -11.04 10.59 -3.89
C GLU A 44 -11.11 11.68 -2.82
N ASN A 45 -11.38 11.29 -1.59
CA ASN A 45 -11.67 12.23 -0.50
C ASN A 45 -10.60 12.28 0.59
N HIS A 46 -9.65 11.36 0.57
CA HIS A 46 -8.65 11.25 1.64
C HIS A 46 -7.28 10.89 1.05
N PRO A 47 -6.21 11.54 1.54
CA PRO A 47 -4.87 11.15 1.11
C PRO A 47 -4.50 9.80 1.73
N VAL A 48 -4.01 8.88 0.89
CA VAL A 48 -3.58 7.56 1.33
C VAL A 48 -2.22 7.27 0.72
N ASP A 49 -1.28 6.85 1.54
CA ASP A 49 0.07 6.53 1.11
C ASP A 49 0.23 5.05 0.77
N LEU A 50 -0.47 4.20 1.50
CA LEU A 50 -0.29 2.75 1.40
C LEU A 50 -1.63 2.03 1.54
N VAL A 51 -1.92 1.15 0.60
CA VAL A 51 -3.14 0.33 0.63
C VAL A 51 -2.76 -1.13 0.84
N PHE A 52 -3.35 -1.75 1.87
CA PHE A 52 -3.28 -3.19 2.08
C PHE A 52 -4.56 -3.78 1.54
N THR A 53 -4.50 -4.55 0.48
CA THR A 53 -5.70 -5.08 -0.16
C THR A 53 -5.65 -6.59 -0.35
N ASP A 54 -6.82 -7.23 -0.24
CA ASP A 54 -6.99 -8.60 -0.69
C ASP A 54 -7.08 -8.59 -2.22
N ILE A 55 -6.82 -9.73 -2.83
CA ILE A 55 -7.00 -9.94 -4.27
C ILE A 55 -8.44 -10.34 -4.56
N ASP A 56 -8.94 -11.36 -3.85
CA ASP A 56 -10.25 -11.93 -4.13
C ASP A 56 -11.36 -11.13 -3.50
N MET A 57 -11.96 -10.27 -4.29
CA MET A 57 -13.08 -9.44 -3.87
C MET A 57 -14.13 -9.39 -4.98
N PRO A 58 -15.43 -9.33 -4.63
CA PRO A 58 -16.49 -9.24 -5.64
C PRO A 58 -16.36 -8.01 -6.52
N GLU A 59 -16.74 -8.13 -7.77
CA GLU A 59 -16.82 -7.06 -8.77
C GLU A 59 -15.49 -6.48 -9.22
N MET A 60 -14.61 -6.12 -8.29
CA MET A 60 -13.30 -5.56 -8.60
C MET A 60 -12.28 -6.24 -7.68
N ASN A 61 -11.38 -7.02 -8.24
CA ASN A 61 -10.33 -7.67 -7.46
C ASN A 61 -9.19 -6.69 -7.15
N GLY A 62 -8.27 -7.12 -6.29
CA GLY A 62 -7.16 -6.26 -5.86
C GLY A 62 -6.23 -5.85 -6.99
N LEU A 63 -6.05 -6.71 -7.99
CA LEU A 63 -5.20 -6.39 -9.14
C LEU A 63 -5.84 -5.29 -10.01
N GLU A 64 -7.14 -5.37 -10.21
CA GLU A 64 -7.88 -4.35 -10.95
C GLU A 64 -7.83 -3.01 -10.22
N LEU A 65 -8.00 -3.04 -8.90
CA LEU A 65 -7.88 -1.85 -8.08
C LEU A 65 -6.49 -1.21 -8.24
N MET A 66 -5.43 -2.01 -8.20
CA MET A 66 -4.08 -1.53 -8.40
C MET A 66 -3.88 -0.86 -9.75
N LYS A 67 -4.44 -1.46 -10.82
CA LYS A 67 -4.34 -0.90 -12.17
C LYS A 67 -4.96 0.48 -12.25
N ILE A 68 -6.14 0.64 -11.68
CA ILE A 68 -6.85 1.91 -11.66
C ILE A 68 -6.05 2.95 -10.85
N CYS A 69 -5.56 2.56 -9.69
CA CYS A 69 -4.81 3.47 -8.84
C CYS A 69 -3.46 3.86 -9.43
N LYS A 70 -2.85 2.98 -10.20
CA LYS A 70 -1.59 3.29 -10.86
C LYS A 70 -1.73 4.49 -11.80
N GLU A 71 -2.88 4.62 -12.45
CA GLU A 71 -3.16 5.73 -13.35
C GLU A 71 -3.62 6.99 -12.63
N ASN A 72 -4.46 6.83 -11.61
CA ASN A 72 -5.12 7.95 -10.96
C ASN A 72 -4.47 8.40 -9.66
N TYR A 73 -3.78 7.51 -8.98
CA TYR A 73 -3.14 7.78 -7.69
C TYR A 73 -1.72 7.19 -7.69
N PRO A 74 -0.82 7.70 -8.56
CA PRO A 74 0.52 7.11 -8.72
C PRO A 74 1.40 7.17 -7.49
N GLU A 75 1.07 8.02 -6.52
CA GLU A 75 1.84 8.13 -5.28
C GLU A 75 1.37 7.15 -4.22
N THR A 76 0.26 6.45 -4.44
CA THR A 76 -0.25 5.46 -3.50
C THR A 76 0.34 4.09 -3.84
N ASP A 77 0.98 3.46 -2.86
CA ASP A 77 1.57 2.14 -3.04
C ASP A 77 0.68 1.05 -2.44
N PHE A 78 0.92 -0.19 -2.85
CA PHE A 78 0.07 -1.32 -2.51
C PHE A 78 0.86 -2.46 -1.89
N VAL A 79 0.25 -3.11 -0.91
CA VAL A 79 0.68 -4.40 -0.36
C VAL A 79 -0.49 -5.35 -0.50
N ILE A 80 -0.26 -6.53 -1.04
CA ILE A 80 -1.29 -7.55 -1.15
C ILE A 80 -1.25 -8.42 0.11
N PHE A 81 -2.42 -8.64 0.71
CA PHE A 81 -2.57 -9.47 1.89
C PHE A 81 -3.74 -10.42 1.64
N SER A 82 -3.44 -11.66 1.23
CA SER A 82 -4.45 -12.57 0.69
C SER A 82 -4.24 -14.03 1.12
N VAL A 83 -5.33 -14.79 1.13
CA VAL A 83 -5.26 -16.25 1.32
C VAL A 83 -4.83 -16.95 0.02
N TYR A 84 -4.92 -16.26 -1.11
CA TYR A 84 -4.49 -16.82 -2.39
C TYR A 84 -2.97 -16.97 -2.42
N GLU A 85 -2.53 -18.16 -2.75
CA GLU A 85 -1.11 -18.46 -2.90
C GLU A 85 -0.74 -18.72 -4.36
N ASP A 86 -1.58 -18.26 -5.29
CA ASP A 86 -1.33 -18.41 -6.70
C ASP A 86 -0.14 -17.56 -7.13
N PHE A 87 0.89 -18.22 -7.61
CA PHE A 87 2.12 -17.56 -8.06
C PHE A 87 1.85 -16.54 -9.18
N SER A 88 0.86 -16.82 -10.02
CA SER A 88 0.47 -15.91 -11.09
C SER A 88 -0.03 -14.57 -10.57
N PHE A 89 -0.86 -14.58 -9.54
CA PHE A 89 -1.36 -13.36 -8.92
C PHE A 89 -0.23 -12.58 -8.25
N ALA A 90 0.65 -13.28 -7.55
CA ALA A 90 1.79 -12.64 -6.90
C ALA A 90 2.67 -11.95 -7.92
N ARG A 91 2.94 -12.61 -9.02
CA ARG A 91 3.77 -12.06 -10.11
C ARG A 91 3.12 -10.82 -10.72
N GLN A 92 1.82 -10.90 -11.00
CA GLN A 92 1.09 -9.76 -11.56
C GLN A 92 1.10 -8.55 -10.63
N ALA A 93 0.88 -8.79 -9.33
CA ALA A 93 0.89 -7.72 -8.34
C ALA A 93 2.26 -7.04 -8.29
N LEU A 94 3.33 -7.80 -8.27
CA LEU A 94 4.67 -7.25 -8.24
C LEU A 94 5.01 -6.48 -9.52
N ARG A 95 4.54 -6.94 -10.67
CA ARG A 95 4.70 -6.22 -11.94
C ARG A 95 3.95 -4.89 -11.95
N LEU A 96 2.82 -4.84 -11.26
CA LEU A 96 2.05 -3.60 -11.12
C LEU A 96 2.65 -2.67 -10.07
N GLY A 97 3.70 -3.09 -9.39
CA GLY A 97 4.42 -2.27 -8.44
C GLY A 97 4.04 -2.47 -6.98
N ALA A 98 3.38 -3.58 -6.64
CA ALA A 98 3.12 -3.89 -5.23
C ALA A 98 4.43 -3.97 -4.46
N LEU A 99 4.46 -3.42 -3.27
CA LEU A 99 5.65 -3.46 -2.43
C LEU A 99 5.91 -4.86 -1.89
N ASP A 100 4.85 -5.60 -1.60
CA ASP A 100 4.99 -6.97 -1.11
C ASP A 100 3.69 -7.75 -1.33
N TYR A 101 3.80 -9.06 -1.23
CA TYR A 101 2.67 -9.98 -1.31
C TYR A 101 2.75 -10.90 -0.08
N ILE A 102 1.79 -10.77 0.82
CA ILE A 102 1.78 -11.48 2.09
C ILE A 102 0.64 -12.49 2.11
N SER A 103 0.95 -13.76 2.41
CA SER A 103 -0.05 -14.80 2.56
C SER A 103 -0.69 -14.70 3.95
N LYS A 104 -2.01 -14.62 4.01
CA LYS A 104 -2.74 -14.65 5.28
C LYS A 104 -2.56 -15.97 6.03
N ILE A 105 -2.32 -17.05 5.28
CA ILE A 105 -2.14 -18.40 5.84
C ILE A 105 -0.79 -18.51 6.53
N GLU A 106 0.25 -17.95 5.91
CA GLU A 106 1.62 -18.04 6.42
C GLU A 106 2.01 -16.88 7.33
N PHE A 107 1.11 -15.93 7.52
CA PHE A 107 1.39 -14.75 8.33
C PHE A 107 1.52 -15.14 9.81
N ASP A 108 2.73 -15.04 10.32
CA ASP A 108 3.05 -15.33 11.72
C ASP A 108 3.20 -14.01 12.47
N PRO A 109 2.43 -13.79 13.55
CA PRO A 109 2.57 -12.56 14.34
C PRO A 109 3.98 -12.30 14.84
N GLU A 110 4.77 -13.35 15.05
CA GLU A 110 6.17 -13.22 15.49
C GLU A 110 7.06 -12.64 14.37
N GLU A 111 6.68 -12.87 13.11
CA GLU A 111 7.43 -12.36 11.97
C GLU A 111 6.89 -11.01 11.49
N CYS A 112 5.80 -10.56 12.08
CA CYS A 112 5.12 -9.34 11.68
C CYS A 112 6.05 -8.14 11.67
N ASP A 113 6.88 -7.99 12.69
CA ASP A 113 7.80 -6.87 12.81
C ASP A 113 8.77 -6.81 11.63
N ALA A 114 9.35 -7.93 11.27
CA ALA A 114 10.29 -8.01 10.14
C ALA A 114 9.60 -7.67 8.83
N ILE A 115 8.39 -8.17 8.63
CA ILE A 115 7.61 -7.92 7.42
C ILE A 115 7.26 -6.43 7.31
N MET A 116 6.78 -5.83 8.39
CA MET A 116 6.38 -4.43 8.38
C MET A 116 7.56 -3.49 8.18
N LYS A 117 8.70 -3.78 8.81
CA LYS A 117 9.92 -2.99 8.61
C LYS A 117 10.35 -3.04 7.15
N LYS A 118 10.27 -4.21 6.53
CA LYS A 118 10.63 -4.39 5.13
C LYS A 118 9.72 -3.59 4.19
N ILE A 119 8.41 -3.60 4.47
CA ILE A 119 7.44 -2.83 3.69
C ILE A 119 7.72 -1.34 3.77
N VAL A 120 7.94 -0.83 4.97
CA VAL A 120 8.24 0.60 5.18
C VAL A 120 9.54 0.99 4.49
N GLU A 121 10.54 0.14 4.57
CA GLU A 121 11.82 0.37 3.89
C GLU A 121 11.64 0.44 2.37
N LYS A 122 10.88 -0.48 1.79
CA LYS A 122 10.58 -0.48 0.36
C LYS A 122 9.83 0.78 -0.05
N TYR A 123 8.87 1.20 0.76
CA TYR A 123 8.12 2.42 0.51
C TYR A 123 9.06 3.64 0.49
N GLN A 124 9.91 3.76 1.48
CA GLN A 124 10.84 4.87 1.59
C GLN A 124 11.86 4.88 0.45
N ASN A 125 12.37 3.70 0.08
CA ASN A 125 13.31 3.57 -1.04
C ASN A 125 12.67 4.01 -2.36
N LYS A 126 11.42 3.62 -2.56
CA LYS A 126 10.69 4.00 -3.77
C LYS A 126 10.49 5.52 -3.84
N ARG A 127 10.21 6.17 -2.74
CA ARG A 127 10.09 7.63 -2.67
C ARG A 127 11.43 8.31 -2.94
N ARG A 128 12.49 7.80 -2.40
CA ARG A 128 13.84 8.31 -2.61
C ARG A 128 14.26 8.19 -4.08
N GLU A 129 14.01 7.07 -4.71
CA GLU A 129 14.30 6.85 -6.11
C GLU A 129 13.53 7.82 -7.00
N LYS A 130 12.27 8.08 -6.70
CA LYS A 130 11.46 9.05 -7.43
C LYS A 130 12.04 10.45 -7.32
N ALA A 131 12.47 10.85 -6.14
CA ALA A 131 13.06 12.17 -5.91
C ALA A 131 14.36 12.31 -6.72
N GLU A 132 15.16 11.25 -6.80
CA GLU A 132 16.40 11.25 -7.57
C GLU A 132 16.15 11.32 -9.07
N ARG A 133 15.08 10.69 -9.56
CA ARG A 133 14.74 10.75 -11.00
C ARG A 133 14.17 12.08 -11.41
N ASN A 134 13.62 12.83 -10.48
CA ASN A 134 12.98 14.12 -10.73
C ASN A 134 13.59 15.22 -9.88
N PRO A 135 14.89 15.49 -10.05
CA PRO A 135 15.54 16.51 -9.23
C PRO A 135 14.96 17.91 -9.43
N VAL A 136 14.47 18.22 -10.61
CA VAL A 136 13.86 19.52 -10.89
C VAL A 136 12.58 19.71 -10.05
N SER A 137 11.75 18.68 -10.01
CA SER A 137 10.54 18.70 -9.21
C SER A 137 10.86 18.83 -7.72
N TYR A 138 11.91 18.18 -7.30
CA TYR A 138 12.36 18.19 -5.92
C TYR A 138 12.93 19.55 -5.51
N THR A 139 13.84 20.09 -6.31
CA THR A 139 14.51 21.35 -5.99
C THR A 139 13.59 22.56 -6.17
N HIS A 140 12.62 22.43 -7.01
CA HIS A 140 11.68 23.50 -7.27
C HIS A 140 10.89 23.93 -6.04
N LEU A 141 10.82 23.08 -5.13
CA LEU A 141 10.09 23.35 -3.89
C LEU A 141 10.88 24.21 -2.92
N THR A 142 12.13 24.50 -3.23
CA THR A 142 12.98 25.28 -2.37
C THR A 142 13.34 26.60 -3.00
N LEU A 143 13.72 26.09 -2.98
CA LEU A 143 14.31 26.81 -3.38
C LEU A 143 14.86 27.09 -3.65
N PRO A 144 15.18 27.24 -3.41
CA PRO A 144 15.77 27.78 -3.82
C PRO A 144 16.37 27.87 -3.68
N THR A 145 16.60 27.70 -3.25
CA THR A 145 17.16 27.86 -3.28
C THR A 145 17.85 27.71 -3.29
N THR A 146 18.04 27.49 -2.87
CA THR A 146 18.59 27.36 -3.01
C THR A 146 19.10 26.93 -3.13
N SER A 147 19.29 26.63 -2.80
CA SER A 147 19.56 26.19 -3.06
C SER A 147 19.89 25.50 -3.19
N ARG A 148 20.11 25.11 -2.83
CA ARG A 148 20.18 24.61 -3.19
C ARG A 148 20.21 24.38 -3.43
N VAL A 149 20.14 24.19 -3.13
CA VAL A 149 19.72 24.20 -3.80
C VAL A 149 19.35 24.24 -3.95
#